data_63df4d3f3923feaea8af663befb1fbb4
#
_entry.id   63df4d3f3923feaea8af663befb1fbb4
#
_cell.length_a   1.000
_cell.length_b   1.000
_cell.length_c   1.000
_cell.angle_alpha   90.00
_cell.angle_beta   90.00
_cell.angle_gamma   90.00
#
_symmetry.space_group_name_H-M   'P 1'
#
loop_
_entity.id
_entity.type
_entity.pdbx_description
1 polymer ?
#
loop_
_entity_poly.entity_id
_entity_poly.type
_entity_poly.pdbx_seq_one_letter_code
_entity_poly.pdbx_strand_id
1 'polypeptide(L)'
;MRTVFVLFDSLNRTALGAYGGDAIATPNFDRLAARSVTFDQHYAGSLPCMPARRDLHTGRLNFMHRSWGPLEAFDNSFADVLRDKGVYSHLITDHVHYFEDGGAGYHTRFDSWEFIRGQEYDPWVPMVAPPLDRFRAEFSDKHY
;
A
#
# COMPACT_ATOMS: atom_id res chain seq x y z
N MET A 1 -9.24 21.89 -6.87
CA MET A 1 -7.98 21.47 -6.22
C MET A 1 -7.69 20.04 -6.66
N ARG A 2 -6.42 19.69 -6.90
CA ARG A 2 -6.01 18.31 -7.24
C ARG A 2 -5.08 17.81 -6.13
N THR A 3 -5.28 16.60 -5.66
CA THR A 3 -4.44 15.96 -4.64
C THR A 3 -3.90 14.66 -5.21
N VAL A 4 -2.62 14.41 -5.03
CA VAL A 4 -1.97 13.12 -5.30
C VAL A 4 -1.52 12.56 -3.97
N PHE A 5 -2.00 11.37 -3.64
CA PHE A 5 -1.58 10.62 -2.47
C PHE A 5 -0.71 9.44 -2.93
N VAL A 6 0.52 9.37 -2.45
CA VAL A 6 1.46 8.30 -2.81
C VAL A 6 1.79 7.52 -1.55
N LEU A 7 1.49 6.22 -1.57
CA LEU A 7 1.78 5.29 -0.49
C LEU A 7 2.79 4.25 -0.97
N PHE A 8 3.92 4.18 -0.31
CA PHE A 8 4.93 3.15 -0.54
C PHE A 8 4.76 2.05 0.51
N ASP A 9 4.64 0.81 0.05
CA ASP A 9 4.74 -0.34 0.92
C ASP A 9 6.22 -0.61 1.24
N SER A 10 6.52 -0.98 2.48
CA SER A 10 7.85 -1.39 2.93
C SER A 10 8.99 -0.37 2.75
N LEU A 11 8.71 0.87 2.38
CA LEU A 11 9.73 1.91 2.30
C LEU A 11 10.14 2.35 3.70
N ASN A 12 11.37 2.03 4.08
CA ASN A 12 11.91 2.46 5.36
C ASN A 12 12.37 3.91 5.28
N ARG A 13 11.86 4.79 6.14
CA ARG A 13 12.23 6.20 6.17
C ARG A 13 13.72 6.44 6.38
N THR A 14 14.41 5.56 7.11
CA THR A 14 15.86 5.68 7.37
C THR A 14 16.72 5.41 6.13
N ALA A 15 16.13 4.93 5.02
CA ALA A 15 16.80 4.82 3.74
C ALA A 15 16.75 6.14 2.94
N LEU A 16 15.94 7.12 3.36
CA LEU A 16 15.76 8.38 2.66
C LEU A 16 16.74 9.44 3.15
N GLY A 17 17.41 10.14 2.23
CA GLY A 17 18.35 11.23 2.54
C GLY A 17 17.71 12.32 3.40
N ALA A 18 16.45 12.67 3.15
CA ALA A 18 15.68 13.63 3.94
C ALA A 18 15.54 13.27 5.43
N TYR A 19 15.76 12.00 5.79
CA TYR A 19 15.78 11.50 7.17
C TYR A 19 17.17 11.03 7.61
N GLY A 20 18.22 11.43 6.90
CA GLY A 20 19.60 11.12 7.23
C GLY A 20 20.12 9.78 6.69
N GLY A 21 19.37 9.11 5.81
CA GLY A 21 19.83 7.91 5.12
C GLY A 21 20.94 8.22 4.12
N ASP A 22 21.98 7.40 4.09
CA ASP A 22 23.16 7.56 3.22
C ASP A 22 23.49 6.33 2.36
N ALA A 23 22.82 5.20 2.63
CA ALA A 23 23.06 3.94 1.93
C ALA A 23 22.63 3.97 0.44
N ILE A 24 21.64 4.79 0.10
CA ILE A 24 21.08 4.93 -1.25
C ILE A 24 20.81 6.40 -1.52
N ALA A 25 21.27 6.90 -2.69
CA ALA A 25 20.94 8.27 -3.09
C ALA A 25 19.45 8.42 -3.44
N THR A 26 18.77 9.35 -2.78
CA THR A 26 17.33 9.61 -2.95
C THR A 26 17.02 11.06 -3.38
N PRO A 27 17.63 11.57 -4.47
CA PRO A 27 17.61 12.99 -4.80
C PRO A 27 16.22 13.56 -5.10
N ASN A 28 15.28 12.72 -5.55
CA ASN A 28 13.91 13.16 -5.82
C ASN A 28 13.11 13.35 -4.53
N PHE A 29 13.31 12.48 -3.55
CA PHE A 29 12.73 12.65 -2.21
C PHE A 29 13.32 13.87 -1.51
N ASP A 30 14.62 14.10 -1.64
CA ASP A 30 15.31 15.26 -1.06
C ASP A 30 14.77 16.57 -1.66
N ARG A 31 14.57 16.63 -3.00
CA ARG A 31 13.94 17.77 -3.66
C ARG A 31 12.50 18.00 -3.22
N LEU A 32 11.75 16.92 -2.98
CA LEU A 32 10.40 17.02 -2.46
C LEU A 32 10.41 17.55 -1.03
N ALA A 33 11.21 16.99 -0.17
CA ALA A 33 11.36 17.39 1.24
C ALA A 33 11.72 18.88 1.37
N ALA A 34 12.63 19.37 0.52
CA ALA A 34 13.04 20.78 0.53
C ALA A 34 11.91 21.78 0.21
N ARG A 35 10.76 21.32 -0.32
CA ARG A 35 9.62 22.15 -0.71
C ARG A 35 8.31 21.77 -0.03
N SER A 36 8.37 20.87 0.94
CA SER A 36 7.20 20.36 1.63
C SER A 36 7.43 20.29 3.15
N VAL A 37 6.37 20.01 3.87
CA VAL A 37 6.47 19.70 5.30
C VAL A 37 6.91 18.25 5.47
N THR A 38 7.97 18.04 6.23
CA THR A 38 8.46 16.70 6.60
C THR A 38 8.03 16.41 8.03
N PHE A 39 7.43 15.24 8.25
CA PHE A 39 6.97 14.81 9.56
C PHE A 39 7.95 13.81 10.16
N ASP A 40 8.63 14.18 11.24
CA ASP A 40 9.58 13.32 11.95
C ASP A 40 8.89 12.29 12.86
N GLN A 41 7.69 12.62 13.33
CA GLN A 41 6.92 11.80 14.28
C GLN A 41 5.52 11.50 13.71
N HIS A 42 5.50 10.74 12.62
CA HIS A 42 4.27 10.21 12.04
C HIS A 42 4.23 8.69 12.25
N TYR A 43 3.22 8.21 12.96
CA TYR A 43 3.12 6.80 13.37
C TYR A 43 1.97 6.11 12.65
N ALA A 44 2.20 4.86 12.23
CA ALA A 44 1.12 3.99 11.78
C ALA A 44 0.26 3.57 12.97
N GLY A 45 -1.05 3.64 12.80
CA GLY A 45 -1.99 3.20 13.85
C GLY A 45 -2.07 1.69 13.97
N SER A 46 -2.05 0.98 12.83
CA SER A 46 -2.11 -0.47 12.76
C SER A 46 -1.14 -1.01 11.73
N LEU A 47 -0.70 -2.25 11.88
CA LEU A 47 0.20 -2.99 11.00
C LEU A 47 -0.27 -4.45 10.88
N PRO A 48 0.13 -5.20 9.84
CA PRO A 48 0.89 -4.76 8.66
C PRO A 48 0.02 -4.01 7.61
N CYS A 49 0.25 -4.23 6.32
CA CYS A 49 -0.29 -3.40 5.23
C CYS A 49 -1.81 -3.26 5.22
N MET A 50 -2.59 -4.35 5.27
CA MET A 50 -4.06 -4.25 5.19
C MET A 50 -4.70 -3.57 6.41
N PRO A 51 -4.31 -3.87 7.66
CA PRO A 51 -4.74 -3.10 8.82
C PRO A 51 -4.41 -1.61 8.71
N ALA A 52 -3.19 -1.25 8.27
CA ALA A 52 -2.80 0.15 8.07
C ALA A 52 -3.65 0.84 6.98
N ARG A 53 -3.99 0.12 5.91
CA ARG A 53 -4.84 0.65 4.84
C ARG A 53 -6.27 0.87 5.31
N ARG A 54 -6.79 0.02 6.21
CA ARG A 54 -8.10 0.27 6.81
C ARG A 54 -8.09 1.52 7.70
N ASP A 55 -7.02 1.73 8.50
CA ASP A 55 -6.83 2.98 9.25
C ASP A 55 -6.86 4.19 8.32
N LEU A 56 -6.12 4.11 7.20
CA LEU A 56 -6.07 5.16 6.19
C LEU A 56 -7.45 5.47 5.59
N HIS A 57 -8.21 4.43 5.24
CA HIS A 57 -9.53 4.60 4.63
C HIS A 57 -10.57 5.15 5.59
N THR A 58 -10.53 4.73 6.85
CA THR A 58 -11.62 4.97 7.81
C THR A 58 -11.31 6.00 8.88
N GLY A 59 -10.04 6.33 9.10
CA GLY A 59 -9.58 7.14 10.22
C GLY A 59 -9.74 6.44 11.59
N ARG A 60 -9.94 5.12 11.60
CA ARG A 60 -10.14 4.31 12.81
C ARG A 60 -9.00 3.32 12.98
N LEU A 61 -8.56 3.09 14.21
CA LEU A 61 -7.50 2.14 14.51
C LEU A 61 -8.00 0.70 14.35
N ASN A 62 -7.54 0.01 13.31
CA ASN A 62 -7.98 -1.33 12.96
C ASN A 62 -7.65 -2.36 14.05
N PHE A 63 -6.49 -2.24 14.72
CA PHE A 63 -6.06 -3.19 15.76
C PHE A 63 -7.05 -3.25 16.94
N MET A 64 -7.85 -2.22 17.15
CA MET A 64 -8.90 -2.21 18.19
C MET A 64 -10.16 -2.98 17.75
N HIS A 65 -10.27 -3.32 16.49
CA HIS A 65 -11.43 -4.00 15.93
C HIS A 65 -11.11 -5.44 15.52
N ARG A 66 -10.03 -5.61 14.74
CA ARG A 66 -9.59 -6.92 14.23
C ARG A 66 -8.17 -6.86 13.67
N SER A 67 -7.71 -8.00 13.13
CA SER A 67 -6.46 -8.11 12.38
C SER A 67 -6.69 -7.84 10.88
N TRP A 68 -6.20 -8.69 10.02
CA TRP A 68 -6.33 -8.62 8.56
C TRP A 68 -7.78 -8.79 8.07
N GLY A 69 -8.16 -8.06 7.03
CA GLY A 69 -9.44 -8.24 6.38
C GLY A 69 -9.89 -7.09 5.49
N PRO A 70 -11.06 -7.24 4.82
CA PRO A 70 -11.63 -6.23 3.94
C PRO A 70 -12.15 -5.01 4.73
N LEU A 71 -12.60 -3.97 4.01
CA LEU A 71 -13.48 -2.97 4.60
C LEU A 71 -14.81 -3.61 4.96
N GLU A 72 -15.35 -3.23 6.11
CA GLU A 72 -16.66 -3.68 6.55
C GLU A 72 -17.79 -2.90 5.86
N ALA A 73 -18.99 -3.47 5.84
CA ALA A 73 -20.14 -2.80 5.28
C ALA A 73 -20.50 -1.47 5.98
N PHE A 74 -20.11 -1.33 7.24
CA PHE A 74 -20.33 -0.12 8.05
C PHE A 74 -19.15 0.86 8.02
N ASP A 75 -18.07 0.56 7.31
CA ASP A 75 -16.93 1.45 7.20
C ASP A 75 -17.21 2.57 6.19
N ASN A 76 -17.01 3.80 6.62
CA ASN A 76 -17.02 4.95 5.75
C ASN A 76 -15.59 5.18 5.24
N SER A 77 -15.33 4.85 3.98
CA SER A 77 -14.05 5.15 3.35
C SER A 77 -13.94 6.62 2.99
N PHE A 78 -12.72 7.19 3.09
CA PHE A 78 -12.47 8.56 2.61
C PHE A 78 -12.86 8.71 1.12
N ALA A 79 -12.71 7.66 0.31
CA ALA A 79 -13.08 7.67 -1.11
C ALA A 79 -14.60 7.81 -1.28
N ASP A 80 -15.40 7.11 -0.47
CA ASP A 80 -16.85 7.27 -0.46
C ASP A 80 -17.26 8.70 -0.05
N VAL A 81 -16.63 9.23 1.00
CA VAL A 81 -16.86 10.62 1.45
C VAL A 81 -16.53 11.64 0.36
N LEU A 82 -15.44 11.43 -0.39
CA LEU A 82 -15.08 12.30 -1.51
C LEU A 82 -16.11 12.23 -2.62
N ARG A 83 -16.57 11.03 -2.99
CA ARG A 83 -17.62 10.82 -4.00
C ARG A 83 -18.92 11.55 -3.62
N ASP A 84 -19.34 11.43 -2.38
CA ASP A 84 -20.54 12.12 -1.86
C ASP A 84 -20.44 13.64 -1.94
N LYS A 85 -19.21 14.17 -1.97
CA LYS A 85 -18.92 15.61 -2.15
C LYS A 85 -18.65 15.99 -3.61
N GLY A 86 -18.87 15.09 -4.56
CA GLY A 86 -18.64 15.33 -5.98
C GLY A 86 -17.15 15.40 -6.38
N VAL A 87 -16.27 14.85 -5.56
CA VAL A 87 -14.83 14.80 -5.84
C VAL A 87 -14.49 13.44 -6.41
N TYR A 88 -14.09 13.41 -7.67
CA TYR A 88 -13.66 12.19 -8.36
C TYR A 88 -12.35 11.65 -7.78
N SER A 89 -12.29 10.35 -7.57
CA SER A 89 -11.14 9.64 -7.05
C SER A 89 -10.71 8.49 -7.97
N HIS A 90 -9.39 8.36 -8.16
CA HIS A 90 -8.80 7.28 -8.95
C HIS A 90 -7.67 6.61 -8.17
N LEU A 91 -7.70 5.28 -8.12
CA LEU A 91 -6.66 4.47 -7.50
C LEU A 91 -5.78 3.85 -8.58
N ILE A 92 -4.45 3.97 -8.42
CA ILE A 92 -3.47 3.15 -9.14
C ILE A 92 -2.71 2.36 -8.08
N THR A 93 -2.68 1.05 -8.20
CA THR A 93 -2.07 0.18 -7.18
C THR A 93 -1.47 -1.08 -7.78
N ASP A 94 -0.41 -1.55 -7.18
CA ASP A 94 0.17 -2.87 -7.39
C ASP A 94 -0.11 -3.85 -6.24
N HIS A 95 -0.86 -3.39 -5.23
CA HIS A 95 -1.10 -4.13 -4.00
C HIS A 95 -2.13 -5.24 -4.20
N VAL A 96 -1.66 -6.47 -4.41
CA VAL A 96 -2.47 -7.66 -4.71
C VAL A 96 -3.54 -7.95 -3.65
N HIS A 97 -3.26 -7.64 -2.38
CA HIS A 97 -4.17 -7.91 -1.27
C HIS A 97 -5.51 -7.16 -1.34
N TYR A 98 -5.62 -6.12 -2.16
CA TYR A 98 -6.92 -5.49 -2.44
C TYR A 98 -7.86 -6.36 -3.29
N PHE A 99 -7.32 -7.37 -3.97
CA PHE A 99 -8.01 -8.20 -4.96
C PHE A 99 -8.12 -9.67 -4.56
N GLU A 100 -7.61 -10.04 -3.39
CA GLU A 100 -7.72 -11.38 -2.84
C GLU A 100 -8.91 -11.51 -1.87
N ASP A 101 -9.26 -12.74 -1.51
CA ASP A 101 -10.24 -13.00 -0.46
C ASP A 101 -9.79 -12.40 0.87
N GLY A 102 -10.71 -11.69 1.52
CA GLY A 102 -10.42 -10.98 2.76
C GLY A 102 -9.75 -9.60 2.58
N GLY A 103 -9.35 -9.23 1.36
CA GLY A 103 -8.86 -7.89 1.01
C GLY A 103 -9.81 -7.10 0.12
N ALA A 104 -10.76 -7.78 -0.50
CA ALA A 104 -11.71 -7.19 -1.43
C ALA A 104 -12.50 -6.01 -0.84
N GLY A 105 -12.79 -5.03 -1.69
CA GLY A 105 -13.62 -3.88 -1.33
C GLY A 105 -12.87 -2.56 -1.20
N TYR A 106 -11.56 -2.54 -1.00
CA TYR A 106 -10.78 -1.29 -0.92
C TYR A 106 -10.79 -0.52 -2.25
N HIS A 107 -10.44 -1.19 -3.35
CA HIS A 107 -10.38 -0.59 -4.68
C HIS A 107 -11.76 -0.17 -5.19
N THR A 108 -12.82 -0.90 -4.83
CA THR A 108 -14.20 -0.60 -5.27
C THR A 108 -14.80 0.66 -4.62
N ARG A 109 -14.14 1.24 -3.63
CA ARG A 109 -14.54 2.51 -3.02
C ARG A 109 -14.19 3.71 -3.88
N PHE A 110 -13.21 3.58 -4.77
CA PHE A 110 -12.81 4.65 -5.70
C PHE A 110 -13.77 4.70 -6.92
N ASP A 111 -13.86 5.86 -7.58
CA ASP A 111 -14.68 6.01 -8.77
C ASP A 111 -14.12 5.22 -9.96
N SER A 112 -12.78 5.09 -10.01
CA SER A 112 -12.09 4.20 -10.93
C SER A 112 -10.77 3.72 -10.34
N TRP A 113 -10.25 2.64 -10.91
CA TRP A 113 -8.99 2.07 -10.44
C TRP A 113 -8.22 1.34 -11.56
N GLU A 114 -6.92 1.26 -11.39
CA GLU A 114 -6.01 0.48 -12.22
C GLU A 114 -5.15 -0.41 -11.31
N PHE A 115 -5.08 -1.71 -11.64
CA PHE A 115 -4.22 -2.66 -10.95
C PHE A 115 -3.00 -3.01 -11.81
N ILE A 116 -1.80 -2.66 -11.35
CA ILE A 116 -0.52 -3.03 -11.96
C ILE A 116 -0.13 -4.40 -11.43
N ARG A 117 -0.29 -5.43 -12.27
CA ARG A 117 -0.11 -6.83 -11.89
C ARG A 117 1.35 -7.28 -11.87
N GLY A 118 1.59 -8.41 -11.21
CA GLY A 118 2.89 -9.09 -11.18
C GLY A 118 3.78 -8.71 -10.01
N GLN A 119 3.24 -7.99 -9.02
CA GLN A 119 3.92 -7.69 -7.77
C GLN A 119 3.52 -8.68 -6.67
N GLU A 120 4.34 -8.79 -5.64
CA GLU A 120 4.13 -9.68 -4.49
C GLU A 120 3.86 -11.13 -4.96
N TYR A 121 2.81 -11.74 -4.47
CA TYR A 121 2.39 -13.10 -4.80
C TYR A 121 1.23 -13.14 -5.81
N ASP A 122 1.06 -12.12 -6.63
CA ASP A 122 -0.02 -12.06 -7.60
C ASP A 122 0.11 -13.17 -8.66
N PRO A 123 -0.81 -14.15 -8.71
CA PRO A 123 -0.72 -15.31 -9.59
C PRO A 123 -1.20 -15.01 -11.03
N TRP A 124 -0.87 -13.86 -11.59
CA TRP A 124 -1.37 -13.44 -12.91
C TRP A 124 -0.74 -14.23 -14.09
N VAL A 125 0.47 -14.74 -13.90
CA VAL A 125 1.16 -15.64 -14.84
C VAL A 125 1.77 -16.80 -14.06
N PRO A 126 1.01 -17.85 -13.76
CA PRO A 126 1.50 -18.98 -13.01
C PRO A 126 2.49 -19.82 -13.83
N MET A 127 3.51 -20.34 -13.19
CA MET A 127 4.45 -21.29 -13.77
C MET A 127 4.04 -22.70 -13.36
N VAL A 128 3.51 -23.48 -14.29
CA VAL A 128 2.97 -24.83 -14.03
C VAL A 128 4.09 -25.83 -13.62
N ALA A 129 5.28 -25.68 -14.18
CA ALA A 129 6.45 -26.48 -13.85
C ALA A 129 7.62 -25.55 -13.47
N PRO A 130 7.65 -25.04 -12.23
CA PRO A 130 8.69 -24.11 -11.82
C PRO A 130 10.05 -24.81 -11.73
N PRO A 131 11.16 -24.11 -12.04
CA PRO A 131 12.52 -24.64 -11.95
C PRO A 131 12.98 -24.66 -10.49
N LEU A 132 12.42 -25.57 -9.69
CA LEU A 132 12.63 -25.60 -8.24
C LEU A 132 14.09 -25.76 -7.83
N ASP A 133 14.89 -26.52 -8.59
CA ASP A 133 16.31 -26.70 -8.28
C ASP A 133 17.09 -25.39 -8.42
N ARG A 134 16.74 -24.58 -9.41
CA ARG A 134 17.29 -23.25 -9.56
C ARG A 134 16.86 -22.33 -8.41
N PHE A 135 15.59 -22.37 -8.03
CA PHE A 135 15.08 -21.55 -6.93
C PHE A 135 15.76 -21.91 -5.61
N ARG A 136 15.95 -23.20 -5.33
CA ARG A 136 16.67 -23.67 -4.15
C ARG A 136 18.14 -23.26 -4.11
N ALA A 137 18.76 -23.11 -5.28
CA ALA A 137 20.14 -22.67 -5.37
C ALA A 137 20.29 -21.13 -5.18
N GLU A 138 19.27 -20.36 -5.55
CA GLU A 138 19.33 -18.89 -5.59
C GLU A 138 18.61 -18.21 -4.41
N PHE A 139 17.59 -18.87 -3.83
CA PHE A 139 16.73 -18.28 -2.81
C PHE A 139 16.64 -19.17 -1.56
N SER A 140 16.26 -18.58 -0.44
CA SER A 140 15.96 -19.33 0.78
C SER A 140 14.61 -20.05 0.68
N ASP A 141 14.43 -21.14 1.43
CA ASP A 141 13.24 -22.01 1.40
C ASP A 141 11.91 -21.30 1.60
N LYS A 142 11.92 -20.11 2.22
CA LYS A 142 10.71 -19.31 2.44
C LYS A 142 10.21 -18.55 1.22
N HIS A 143 10.90 -18.64 0.08
CA HIS A 143 10.55 -17.91 -1.14
C HIS A 143 9.96 -18.81 -2.25
N TYR A 144 9.74 -20.10 -2.01
CA TYR A 144 9.12 -21.05 -2.94
C TYR A 144 8.36 -22.17 -2.24
#